data_9f68f9431845f8a219b6a68fd08bac75
#
_entry.id   9f68f9431845f8a219b6a68fd08bac75
#
_cell.length_a   1.000
_cell.length_b   1.000
_cell.length_c   1.000
_cell.angle_alpha   90.00
_cell.angle_beta   90.00
_cell.angle_gamma   90.00
#
_symmetry.space_group_name_H-M   'P 1'
#
loop_
_entity.id
_entity.type
_entity.pdbx_description
1 polymer ?
#
loop_
_entity_poly.entity_id
_entity_poly.type
_entity_poly.pdbx_seq_one_letter_code
_entity_poly.pdbx_strand_id
1 'polypeptide(L)'
;MISKNLLMAFHNSHSRKAVKYFADTCIGLSCRNVIFSKITSSAASIGIPDAQKSVLKAGGNLLFFSDITDIQEALEPSKSYLLVSRKYGRKSIPYNEIVTELKLGKVLVIVGGTSPGLTRRELDLGECIFADEVISDINPIALTALFLTGLSKVIKDS
;
A
#
# COMPACT_ATOMS: atom_id res chain seq x y z
N MET A 1 -1.07 16.03 6.64
CA MET A 1 -0.03 14.98 6.57
C MET A 1 -0.64 13.63 6.94
N ILE A 2 -0.30 12.60 6.18
CA ILE A 2 -0.71 11.23 6.52
C ILE A 2 0.04 10.77 7.77
N SER A 3 -0.65 10.03 8.64
CA SER A 3 -0.08 9.50 9.88
C SER A 3 1.16 8.62 9.61
N LYS A 4 2.17 8.75 10.47
CA LYS A 4 3.35 7.89 10.46
C LYS A 4 3.01 6.42 10.78
N ASN A 5 1.82 6.15 11.27
CA ASN A 5 1.36 4.79 11.54
C ASN A 5 0.78 4.08 10.32
N LEU A 6 0.60 4.80 9.20
CA LEU A 6 0.15 4.18 7.96
C LEU A 6 1.33 3.52 7.25
N LEU A 7 1.17 2.24 6.94
CA LEU A 7 2.15 1.43 6.23
C LEU A 7 1.55 1.03 4.88
N MET A 8 2.09 1.56 3.78
CA MET A 8 1.63 1.22 2.43
C MET A 8 2.55 0.18 1.82
N ALA A 9 2.01 -0.95 1.42
CA ALA A 9 2.77 -2.05 0.85
C ALA A 9 2.34 -2.38 -0.59
N PHE A 10 3.32 -2.59 -1.46
CA PHE A 10 3.12 -3.05 -2.83
C PHE A 10 3.65 -4.47 -2.94
N HIS A 11 2.77 -5.40 -3.29
CA HIS A 11 3.07 -6.83 -3.22
C HIS A 11 3.08 -7.48 -4.60
N ASN A 12 4.13 -8.27 -4.86
CA ASN A 12 4.24 -9.17 -6.00
C ASN A 12 4.28 -8.45 -7.35
N SER A 13 5.43 -7.94 -7.70
CA SER A 13 5.68 -7.29 -8.97
C SER A 13 7.09 -7.59 -9.48
N HIS A 14 7.25 -7.64 -10.79
CA HIS A 14 8.55 -7.69 -11.45
C HIS A 14 8.79 -6.46 -12.34
N SER A 15 7.96 -5.43 -12.18
CA SER A 15 8.05 -4.19 -12.96
C SER A 15 8.85 -3.11 -12.22
N ARG A 16 10.01 -2.72 -12.77
CA ARG A 16 10.83 -1.64 -12.23
C ARG A 16 10.04 -0.33 -12.16
N LYS A 17 9.29 -0.01 -13.22
CA LYS A 17 8.48 1.21 -13.29
C LYS A 17 7.40 1.24 -12.22
N ALA A 18 6.72 0.12 -12.01
CA ALA A 18 5.67 0.03 -11.00
C ALA A 18 6.22 0.28 -9.60
N VAL A 19 7.37 -0.31 -9.28
CA VAL A 19 8.05 -0.12 -7.98
C VAL A 19 8.36 1.37 -7.77
N LYS A 20 8.98 2.01 -8.77
CA LYS A 20 9.31 3.42 -8.69
C LYS A 20 8.07 4.30 -8.55
N TYR A 21 7.05 4.06 -9.37
CA TYR A 21 5.83 4.86 -9.35
C TYR A 21 5.05 4.70 -8.05
N PHE A 22 5.05 3.50 -7.49
CA PHE A 22 4.42 3.29 -6.19
C PHE A 22 5.09 4.13 -5.11
N ALA A 23 6.41 4.07 -5.03
CA ALA A 23 7.19 4.86 -4.07
C ALA A 23 6.97 6.37 -4.28
N ASP A 24 7.06 6.85 -5.51
CA ASP A 24 6.87 8.25 -5.85
C ASP A 24 5.46 8.73 -5.48
N THR A 25 4.46 7.89 -5.71
CA THR A 25 3.06 8.20 -5.36
C THR A 25 2.88 8.31 -3.85
N CYS A 26 3.39 7.36 -3.09
CA CYS A 26 3.31 7.40 -1.63
C CYS A 26 3.97 8.67 -1.08
N ILE A 27 5.20 8.95 -1.48
CA ILE A 27 5.95 10.12 -1.02
C ILE A 27 5.26 11.40 -1.46
N GLY A 28 4.81 11.47 -2.71
CA GLY A 28 4.12 12.64 -3.25
C GLY A 28 2.81 12.95 -2.55
N LEU A 29 2.18 11.96 -1.94
CA LEU A 29 0.94 12.11 -1.18
C LEU A 29 1.18 12.02 0.34
N SER A 30 2.39 12.28 0.77
CA SER A 30 2.80 12.41 2.19
C SER A 30 2.74 11.11 3.00
N CYS A 31 2.73 9.96 2.34
CA CYS A 31 2.87 8.67 3.01
C CYS A 31 4.34 8.27 3.02
N ARG A 32 4.96 8.26 4.19
CA ARG A 32 6.42 8.08 4.32
C ARG A 32 6.88 6.65 4.55
N ASN A 33 5.99 5.75 4.91
CA ASN A 33 6.35 4.35 5.14
C ASN A 33 5.96 3.53 3.93
N VAL A 34 6.95 3.23 3.11
CA VAL A 34 6.79 2.52 1.84
C VAL A 34 7.36 1.11 2.01
N ILE A 35 6.54 0.10 1.74
CA ILE A 35 6.91 -1.30 1.93
C ILE A 35 6.74 -2.04 0.60
N PHE A 36 7.69 -2.90 0.31
CA PHE A 36 7.61 -3.80 -0.84
C PHE A 36 7.73 -5.24 -0.38
N SER A 37 6.94 -6.14 -0.97
CA SER A 37 7.06 -7.57 -0.71
C SER A 37 6.93 -8.36 -2.00
N LYS A 38 7.67 -9.45 -2.09
CA LYS A 38 7.71 -10.36 -3.24
C LYS A 38 7.99 -9.62 -4.55
N ILE A 39 8.95 -8.72 -4.52
CA ILE A 39 9.44 -8.03 -5.71
C ILE A 39 10.60 -8.84 -6.27
N THR A 40 10.59 -9.10 -7.58
CA THR A 40 11.53 -10.02 -8.23
C THR A 40 12.20 -9.39 -9.45
N SER A 41 13.23 -10.06 -9.96
CA SER A 41 13.96 -9.67 -11.17
C SER A 41 14.57 -8.28 -11.06
N SER A 42 14.61 -7.52 -12.15
CA SER A 42 15.20 -6.17 -12.17
C SER A 42 14.41 -5.18 -11.31
N ALA A 43 13.14 -5.47 -11.03
CA ALA A 43 12.34 -4.67 -10.10
C ALA A 43 12.98 -4.70 -8.70
N ALA A 44 13.50 -5.86 -8.28
CA ALA A 44 14.19 -5.99 -6.99
C ALA A 44 15.61 -5.42 -7.06
N SER A 45 16.42 -5.85 -8.02
CA SER A 45 17.85 -5.48 -8.06
C SER A 45 18.12 -4.03 -8.44
N ILE A 46 17.22 -3.41 -9.22
CA ILE A 46 17.37 -2.03 -9.70
C ILE A 46 16.25 -1.13 -9.19
N GLY A 47 14.99 -1.60 -9.26
CA GLY A 47 13.83 -0.82 -8.87
C GLY A 47 13.83 -0.44 -7.39
N ILE A 48 14.10 -1.39 -6.51
CA ILE A 48 14.12 -1.14 -5.06
C ILE A 48 15.20 -0.13 -4.67
N PRO A 49 16.49 -0.26 -5.11
CA PRO A 49 17.48 0.76 -4.80
C PRO A 49 17.13 2.16 -5.32
N ASP A 50 16.56 2.26 -6.52
CA ASP A 50 16.11 3.56 -7.07
C ASP A 50 14.99 4.16 -6.24
N ALA A 51 14.00 3.35 -5.87
CA ALA A 51 12.90 3.78 -5.01
C ALA A 51 13.41 4.21 -3.64
N GLN A 52 14.38 3.48 -3.08
CA GLN A 52 14.98 3.80 -1.79
C GLN A 52 15.61 5.17 -1.76
N LYS A 53 16.33 5.55 -2.84
CA LYS A 53 16.93 6.89 -2.95
C LYS A 53 15.86 7.98 -2.85
N SER A 54 14.76 7.83 -3.58
CA SER A 54 13.67 8.79 -3.57
C SER A 54 13.00 8.87 -2.20
N VAL A 55 12.74 7.74 -1.57
CA VAL A 55 12.08 7.67 -0.27
C VAL A 55 12.96 8.29 0.81
N LEU A 56 14.25 7.95 0.86
CA LEU A 56 15.18 8.50 1.84
C LEU A 56 15.36 10.01 1.68
N LYS A 57 15.44 10.48 0.44
CA LYS A 57 15.57 11.91 0.13
C LYS A 57 14.38 12.70 0.65
N ALA A 58 13.20 12.10 0.65
CA ALA A 58 11.97 12.71 1.15
C ALA A 58 11.78 12.54 2.67
N GLY A 59 12.73 11.93 3.36
CA GLY A 59 12.67 11.69 4.80
C GLY A 59 11.77 10.52 5.19
N GLY A 60 11.50 9.61 4.25
CA GLY A 60 10.69 8.43 4.49
C GLY A 60 11.48 7.18 4.80
N ASN A 61 10.78 6.08 4.93
CA ASN A 61 11.35 4.76 5.21
C ASN A 61 10.89 3.77 4.13
N LEU A 62 11.83 2.98 3.62
CA LEU A 62 11.51 1.89 2.70
C LEU A 62 11.94 0.57 3.34
N LEU A 63 11.02 -0.38 3.39
CA LEU A 63 11.27 -1.73 3.89
C LEU A 63 10.96 -2.74 2.78
N PHE A 64 11.74 -3.81 2.74
CA PHE A 64 11.59 -4.86 1.75
C PHE A 64 11.47 -6.21 2.43
N PHE A 65 10.42 -6.95 2.10
CA PHE A 65 10.12 -8.27 2.66
C PHE A 65 9.93 -9.30 1.56
N SER A 66 10.06 -10.57 1.91
CA SER A 66 9.82 -11.67 0.97
C SER A 66 8.33 -11.89 0.73
N ASP A 67 7.50 -11.69 1.75
CA ASP A 67 6.06 -11.97 1.67
C ASP A 67 5.25 -11.09 2.63
N ILE A 68 3.93 -11.09 2.46
CA ILE A 68 3.00 -10.32 3.32
C ILE A 68 3.08 -10.77 4.77
N THR A 69 3.13 -12.08 5.01
CA THR A 69 3.22 -12.62 6.37
C THR A 69 4.46 -12.13 7.11
N ASP A 70 5.56 -11.93 6.39
CA ASP A 70 6.80 -11.39 6.97
C ASP A 70 6.61 -9.93 7.42
N ILE A 71 5.85 -9.15 6.66
CA ILE A 71 5.51 -7.77 7.04
C ILE A 71 4.72 -7.79 8.35
N GLN A 72 3.71 -8.64 8.42
CA GLN A 72 2.81 -8.75 9.57
C GLN A 72 3.56 -9.20 10.82
N GLU A 73 4.46 -10.16 10.69
CA GLU A 73 5.28 -10.64 11.80
C GLU A 73 6.26 -9.58 12.30
N ALA A 74 6.93 -8.89 11.39
CA ALA A 74 7.97 -7.92 11.74
C ALA A 74 7.39 -6.61 12.29
N LEU A 75 6.31 -6.10 11.71
CA LEU A 75 5.78 -4.80 12.05
C LEU A 75 4.57 -4.82 12.99
N GLU A 76 3.95 -5.97 13.15
CA GLU A 76 2.81 -6.18 14.05
C GLU A 76 1.72 -5.11 13.90
N PRO A 77 1.16 -4.92 12.68
CA PRO A 77 0.09 -3.95 12.52
C PRO A 77 -1.15 -4.38 13.30
N SER A 78 -1.84 -3.41 13.90
CA SER A 78 -3.07 -3.70 14.62
C SER A 78 -4.21 -4.04 13.66
N LYS A 79 -4.11 -3.59 12.41
CA LYS A 79 -5.10 -3.87 11.36
C LYS A 79 -4.39 -3.96 10.00
N SER A 80 -4.83 -4.91 9.17
CA SER A 80 -4.35 -5.08 7.79
C SER A 80 -5.51 -5.03 6.83
N TYR A 81 -5.37 -4.24 5.77
CA TYR A 81 -6.33 -4.12 4.68
C TYR A 81 -5.68 -4.52 3.37
N LEU A 82 -6.47 -5.10 2.48
CA LEU A 82 -6.07 -5.38 1.11
C LEU A 82 -6.92 -4.48 0.21
N LEU A 83 -6.28 -3.57 -0.49
CA LEU A 83 -6.95 -2.65 -1.40
C LEU A 83 -7.06 -3.31 -2.76
N VAL A 84 -8.27 -3.72 -3.11
CA VAL A 84 -8.52 -4.59 -4.26
C VAL A 84 -9.59 -4.00 -5.19
N SER A 85 -9.83 -4.66 -6.32
CA SER A 85 -10.94 -4.30 -7.20
C SER A 85 -12.27 -4.64 -6.51
N ARG A 86 -13.34 -3.98 -6.96
CA ARG A 86 -14.71 -4.20 -6.44
C ARG A 86 -15.09 -5.69 -6.44
N LYS A 87 -14.62 -6.43 -7.43
CA LYS A 87 -14.90 -7.86 -7.58
C LYS A 87 -14.48 -8.68 -6.37
N TYR A 88 -13.36 -8.31 -5.73
CA TYR A 88 -12.80 -9.04 -4.58
C TYR A 88 -13.01 -8.32 -3.25
N GLY A 89 -13.48 -7.08 -3.28
CA GLY A 89 -13.69 -6.29 -2.08
C GLY A 89 -14.95 -6.71 -1.34
N ARG A 90 -14.89 -6.65 -0.02
CA ARG A 90 -16.05 -6.97 0.85
C ARG A 90 -16.81 -5.73 1.27
N LYS A 91 -16.10 -4.61 1.39
CA LYS A 91 -16.72 -3.32 1.73
C LYS A 91 -15.96 -2.17 1.12
N SER A 92 -16.62 -1.02 1.03
CA SER A 92 -15.99 0.22 0.62
C SER A 92 -14.89 0.60 1.59
N ILE A 93 -13.91 1.38 1.12
CA ILE A 93 -12.83 1.85 1.98
C ILE A 93 -13.42 2.58 3.20
N PRO A 94 -13.19 2.06 4.42
CA PRO A 94 -13.76 2.65 5.63
C PRO A 94 -12.83 3.75 6.18
N TYR A 95 -12.79 4.89 5.50
CA TYR A 95 -11.84 5.96 5.83
C TYR A 95 -11.90 6.41 7.29
N ASN A 96 -13.11 6.60 7.84
CA ASN A 96 -13.24 7.04 9.22
C ASN A 96 -12.72 6.02 10.22
N GLU A 97 -12.98 4.74 9.95
CA GLU A 97 -12.46 3.63 10.75
C GLU A 97 -10.93 3.61 10.72
N ILE A 98 -10.35 3.76 9.52
CA ILE A 98 -8.90 3.77 9.34
C ILE A 98 -8.27 4.92 10.12
N VAL A 99 -8.86 6.11 10.07
CA VAL A 99 -8.37 7.26 10.84
C VAL A 99 -8.35 6.96 12.33
N THR A 100 -9.41 6.33 12.84
CA THR A 100 -9.49 5.93 14.25
C THR A 100 -8.39 4.91 14.60
N GLU A 101 -8.23 3.91 13.74
CA GLU A 101 -7.21 2.86 13.94
C GLU A 101 -5.79 3.42 13.91
N LEU A 102 -5.51 4.40 13.05
CA LEU A 102 -4.20 5.05 12.96
C LEU A 102 -3.82 5.79 14.26
N LYS A 103 -4.79 6.19 15.05
CA LYS A 103 -4.54 6.80 16.36
C LYS A 103 -4.16 5.75 17.41
N LEU A 104 -4.54 4.50 17.19
CA LEU A 104 -4.32 3.41 18.15
C LEU A 104 -3.08 2.59 17.84
N GLY A 105 -2.67 2.51 16.59
CA GLY A 105 -1.53 1.69 16.20
C GLY A 105 -1.24 1.74 14.71
N LYS A 106 -0.37 0.85 14.28
CA LYS A 106 0.02 0.75 12.87
C LYS A 106 -1.10 0.10 12.06
N VAL A 107 -1.39 0.67 10.90
CA VAL A 107 -2.34 0.13 9.93
C VAL A 107 -1.59 -0.20 8.65
N LEU A 108 -1.70 -1.44 8.20
CA LEU A 108 -1.07 -1.92 6.98
C LEU A 108 -2.12 -1.95 5.85
N VAL A 109 -1.80 -1.32 4.73
CA VAL A 109 -2.64 -1.37 3.52
C VAL A 109 -1.79 -1.95 2.40
N ILE A 110 -2.24 -3.05 1.83
CA ILE A 110 -1.51 -3.80 0.81
C ILE A 110 -2.20 -3.66 -0.54
N VAL A 111 -1.41 -3.30 -1.56
CA VAL A 111 -1.85 -3.23 -2.95
C VAL A 111 -1.07 -4.26 -3.74
N GLY A 112 -1.74 -5.07 -4.54
CA GLY A 112 -1.08 -6.07 -5.39
C GLY A 112 -0.64 -5.50 -6.73
N GLY A 113 0.43 -6.08 -7.30
CA GLY A 113 0.81 -5.81 -8.67
C GLY A 113 -0.25 -6.33 -9.65
N THR A 114 -0.07 -6.05 -10.94
CA THR A 114 -1.06 -6.43 -11.94
C THR A 114 -0.94 -7.86 -12.42
N SER A 115 0.28 -8.41 -12.40
CA SER A 115 0.54 -9.76 -12.87
C SER A 115 1.84 -10.26 -12.24
N PRO A 116 1.76 -11.20 -11.30
CA PRO A 116 0.56 -11.92 -10.90
C PRO A 116 -0.31 -11.24 -9.84
N GLY A 117 0.17 -10.25 -9.09
CA GLY A 117 -0.60 -9.56 -8.06
C GLY A 117 -0.94 -10.42 -6.83
N LEU A 118 -2.08 -10.14 -6.18
CA LEU A 118 -2.52 -10.87 -5.00
C LEU A 118 -3.17 -12.21 -5.38
N THR A 119 -2.79 -13.28 -4.68
CA THR A 119 -3.40 -14.60 -4.86
C THR A 119 -4.66 -14.71 -3.98
N ARG A 120 -5.50 -15.69 -4.29
CA ARG A 120 -6.70 -15.95 -3.49
C ARG A 120 -6.37 -16.21 -2.01
N ARG A 121 -5.31 -16.93 -1.73
CA ARG A 121 -4.87 -17.22 -0.36
C ARG A 121 -4.46 -15.93 0.36
N GLU A 122 -3.80 -15.03 -0.34
CA GLU A 122 -3.35 -13.76 0.24
C GLU A 122 -4.52 -12.84 0.60
N LEU A 123 -5.66 -12.97 -0.08
CA LEU A 123 -6.86 -12.18 0.24
C LEU A 123 -7.40 -12.45 1.65
N ASP A 124 -7.02 -13.55 2.26
CA ASP A 124 -7.41 -13.90 3.63
C ASP A 124 -6.50 -13.29 4.70
N LEU A 125 -5.41 -12.62 4.29
CA LEU A 125 -4.44 -12.04 5.22
C LEU A 125 -4.86 -10.68 5.81
N GLY A 126 -5.97 -10.13 5.34
CA GLY A 126 -6.52 -8.87 5.83
C GLY A 126 -7.93 -8.67 5.32
N GLU A 127 -8.48 -7.50 5.63
CA GLU A 127 -9.82 -7.15 5.18
C GLU A 127 -9.76 -6.52 3.79
N CYS A 128 -10.50 -7.10 2.84
CA CYS A 128 -10.54 -6.64 1.46
C CYS A 128 -11.48 -5.43 1.32
N ILE A 129 -10.92 -4.32 0.87
CA ILE A 129 -11.63 -3.06 0.68
C ILE A 129 -11.51 -2.58 -0.76
N PHE A 130 -12.49 -1.83 -1.23
CA PHE A 130 -12.49 -1.29 -2.59
C PHE A 130 -12.93 0.16 -2.61
N ALA A 131 -12.53 0.89 -3.65
CA ALA A 131 -12.90 2.28 -3.83
C ALA A 131 -14.24 2.36 -4.57
N ASP A 132 -15.22 3.08 -4.00
CA ASP A 132 -16.56 3.24 -4.59
C ASP A 132 -16.53 3.88 -5.98
N GLU A 133 -15.58 4.79 -6.21
CA GLU A 133 -15.47 5.53 -7.47
C GLU A 133 -15.01 4.64 -8.63
N VAL A 134 -14.39 3.49 -8.31
CA VAL A 134 -13.81 2.59 -9.31
C VAL A 134 -14.86 1.60 -9.79
N ILE A 135 -15.29 1.73 -11.03
CA ILE A 135 -16.33 0.89 -11.64
C ILE A 135 -15.75 -0.25 -12.48
N SER A 136 -14.49 -0.16 -12.86
CA SER A 136 -13.76 -1.22 -13.56
C SER A 136 -12.30 -1.19 -13.12
N ASP A 137 -11.54 -2.23 -13.43
CA ASP A 137 -10.16 -2.35 -12.94
C ASP A 137 -9.29 -1.19 -13.41
N ILE A 138 -8.57 -0.59 -12.46
CA ILE A 138 -7.57 0.43 -12.73
C ILE A 138 -6.20 -0.03 -12.25
N ASN A 139 -5.17 0.68 -12.68
CA ASN A 139 -3.79 0.41 -12.29
C ASN A 139 -3.64 0.50 -10.77
N PRO A 140 -2.87 -0.41 -10.14
CA PRO A 140 -2.64 -0.38 -8.69
C PRO A 140 -2.06 0.95 -8.17
N ILE A 141 -1.25 1.63 -8.98
CA ILE A 141 -0.67 2.92 -8.60
C ILE A 141 -1.76 3.99 -8.55
N ALA A 142 -2.67 3.99 -9.53
CA ALA A 142 -3.83 4.89 -9.53
C ALA A 142 -4.73 4.63 -8.34
N LEU A 143 -4.94 3.36 -8.00
CA LEU A 143 -5.74 2.97 -6.84
C LEU A 143 -5.10 3.43 -5.53
N THR A 144 -3.78 3.34 -5.42
CA THR A 144 -3.02 3.86 -4.28
C THR A 144 -3.19 5.36 -4.14
N ALA A 145 -3.08 6.11 -5.24
CA ALA A 145 -3.26 7.56 -5.24
C ALA A 145 -4.68 7.94 -4.79
N LEU A 146 -5.67 7.22 -5.28
CA LEU A 146 -7.07 7.44 -4.92
C LEU A 146 -7.29 7.23 -3.42
N PHE A 147 -6.77 6.14 -2.88
CA PHE A 147 -6.86 5.81 -1.45
C PHE A 147 -6.20 6.89 -0.58
N LEU A 148 -4.98 7.24 -0.89
CA LEU A 148 -4.22 8.22 -0.10
C LEU A 148 -4.87 9.62 -0.15
N THR A 149 -5.40 10.00 -1.32
CA THR A 149 -6.12 11.27 -1.48
C THR A 149 -7.40 11.29 -0.64
N GLY A 150 -8.17 10.21 -0.70
CA GLY A 150 -9.39 10.08 0.09
C GLY A 150 -9.12 10.11 1.60
N LEU A 151 -8.08 9.40 2.03
CA LEU A 151 -7.67 9.37 3.43
C LEU A 151 -7.24 10.76 3.92
N SER A 152 -6.45 11.48 3.11
CA SER A 152 -6.00 12.83 3.44
C SER A 152 -7.16 13.79 3.65
N LYS A 153 -8.20 13.70 2.81
CA LYS A 153 -9.40 14.53 2.94
C LYS A 153 -10.13 14.29 4.25
N VAL A 154 -10.29 13.02 4.62
CA VAL A 154 -10.98 12.66 5.87
C VAL A 154 -10.16 13.10 7.07
N ILE A 155 -8.84 12.98 7.03
CA ILE A 155 -7.97 13.45 8.11
C ILE A 155 -8.10 14.97 8.31
N LYS A 156 -8.16 15.74 7.21
CA LYS A 156 -8.31 17.20 7.29
C LYS A 156 -9.66 17.61 7.87
N ASP A 157 -10.70 16.83 7.60
CA ASP A 157 -12.06 17.13 8.04
C ASP A 157 -12.38 16.61 9.46
N SER A 158 -11.45 15.87 10.05
CA SER A 158 -11.65 15.28 11.38
C SER A 158 -11.12 16.15 12.54
#